data_754d90c1b686b06b48b460f25c72b194
#
_entry.id   754d90c1b686b06b48b460f25c72b194
#
_cell.length_a   1.000
_cell.length_b   1.000
_cell.length_c   1.000
_cell.angle_alpha   90.00
_cell.angle_beta   90.00
_cell.angle_gamma   90.00
#
_symmetry.space_group_name_H-M   'P 1'
#
loop_
_entity.id
_entity.type
_entity.pdbx_description
1 polymer ?
#
loop_
_entity_poly.entity_id
_entity_poly.type
_entity_poly.pdbx_seq_one_letter_code
_entity_poly.pdbx_strand_id
1 'polypeptide(L)'
;IFDAFNDPIMGSIVDRTRTKWGKCRPYLKWMAIPIAVMTIVCFLPVFQAKATSSFIIIAIVYVIWSVVYTVADVPYWGLSTCMTNDTVVRGNMLTITRLLCTLGAGIVTVFVPIITNGITAKFRYTDADIAKIMADKGVDAETAKNFVGTVIKGMEEANADTLKMTYFICAVVLVVAAVPMFYYGFKHTKERFTAVDNPPSLGHNLKLLFKNKELLLIVLSGILGGARMVYTYTGGLYFAKYVLQNEGLYSLITLLVVPGGLVASILVPWMSKKFTKKWAYIAVHLFGGVVMAIMYVVGYDAPWKLVIAAIALVLLG
;
A
#
# COMPACT_ATOMS: atom_id res chain seq x y z
N ILE A 1 5.07 -12.14 -7.97
CA ILE A 1 5.94 -13.30 -8.26
C ILE A 1 7.42 -12.89 -8.19
N PHE A 2 7.81 -11.78 -8.83
CA PHE A 2 9.20 -11.31 -8.86
C PHE A 2 9.77 -11.09 -7.45
N ASP A 3 9.06 -10.36 -6.58
CA ASP A 3 9.48 -10.05 -5.21
C ASP A 3 9.66 -11.31 -4.35
N ALA A 4 8.85 -12.35 -4.59
CA ALA A 4 8.96 -13.62 -3.87
C ALA A 4 10.34 -14.30 -4.05
N PHE A 5 11.04 -14.04 -5.14
CA PHE A 5 12.40 -14.50 -5.38
C PHE A 5 13.43 -13.46 -4.96
N ASN A 6 13.16 -12.18 -5.18
CA ASN A 6 14.07 -11.08 -4.93
C ASN A 6 14.35 -10.90 -3.42
N ASP A 7 13.33 -10.97 -2.58
CA ASP A 7 13.45 -10.75 -1.13
C ASP A 7 14.36 -11.78 -0.43
N PRO A 8 14.23 -13.11 -0.65
CA PRO A 8 15.16 -14.09 -0.09
C PRO A 8 16.61 -13.92 -0.55
N ILE A 9 16.82 -13.55 -1.83
CA ILE A 9 18.15 -13.27 -2.37
C ILE A 9 18.73 -12.07 -1.64
N MET A 10 17.98 -10.97 -1.53
CA MET A 10 18.41 -9.77 -0.83
C MET A 10 18.69 -10.04 0.64
N GLY A 11 17.84 -10.81 1.33
CA GLY A 11 18.09 -11.24 2.70
C GLY A 11 19.42 -11.97 2.86
N SER A 12 19.74 -12.86 1.92
CA SER A 12 21.05 -13.56 1.91
C SER A 12 22.24 -12.62 1.68
N ILE A 13 22.07 -11.58 0.86
CA ILE A 13 23.10 -10.55 0.62
C ILE A 13 23.32 -9.74 1.89
N VAL A 14 22.24 -9.29 2.54
CA VAL A 14 22.28 -8.53 3.79
C VAL A 14 22.97 -9.33 4.89
N ASP A 15 22.65 -10.61 5.02
CA ASP A 15 23.27 -11.48 6.05
C ASP A 15 24.77 -11.66 5.86
N ARG A 16 25.28 -11.54 4.65
CA ARG A 16 26.71 -11.59 4.32
C ARG A 16 27.41 -10.24 4.37
N THR A 17 26.63 -9.15 4.45
CA THR A 17 27.20 -7.80 4.46
C THR A 17 27.95 -7.53 5.76
N ARG A 18 29.19 -7.07 5.65
CA ARG A 18 30.08 -6.70 6.75
C ARG A 18 30.60 -5.30 6.54
N THR A 19 30.09 -4.34 7.27
CA THR A 19 30.57 -2.95 7.20
C THR A 19 30.77 -2.37 8.60
N LYS A 20 31.54 -1.27 8.68
CA LYS A 20 31.73 -0.52 9.93
C LYS A 20 30.43 0.03 10.56
N TRP A 21 29.33 0.05 9.79
CA TRP A 21 28.03 0.52 10.26
C TRP A 21 27.06 -0.63 10.60
N GLY A 22 27.46 -1.88 10.41
CA GLY A 22 26.64 -3.07 10.55
C GLY A 22 26.25 -3.70 9.20
N LYS A 23 25.23 -4.56 9.19
CA LYS A 23 24.76 -5.27 7.99
C LYS A 23 23.55 -4.61 7.33
N CYS A 24 22.65 -3.96 8.09
CA CYS A 24 21.42 -3.37 7.58
C CYS A 24 21.53 -1.86 7.34
N ARG A 25 22.18 -1.12 8.24
CA ARG A 25 22.29 0.35 8.18
C ARG A 25 22.92 0.92 6.91
N PRO A 26 23.95 0.32 6.29
CA PRO A 26 24.53 0.87 5.06
C PRO A 26 23.49 0.99 3.94
N TYR A 27 22.54 0.07 3.86
CA TYR A 27 21.48 0.12 2.86
C TYR A 27 20.54 1.30 3.05
N LEU A 28 20.18 1.67 4.30
CA LEU A 28 19.41 2.87 4.55
C LEU A 28 20.11 4.13 4.03
N LYS A 29 21.42 4.19 4.20
CA LYS A 29 22.22 5.32 3.73
C LYS A 29 22.30 5.39 2.21
N TRP A 30 22.67 4.27 1.56
CA TRP A 30 22.98 4.27 0.15
C TRP A 30 21.75 4.20 -0.76
N MET A 31 20.67 3.57 -0.30
CA MET A 31 19.48 3.37 -1.12
C MET A 31 18.50 4.53 -1.09
N ALA A 32 18.67 5.51 -0.20
CA ALA A 32 17.81 6.68 -0.14
C ALA A 32 17.73 7.43 -1.48
N ILE A 33 18.88 7.66 -2.14
CA ILE A 33 18.95 8.37 -3.43
C ILE A 33 18.45 7.49 -4.59
N PRO A 34 18.90 6.23 -4.78
CA PRO A 34 18.38 5.35 -5.84
C PRO A 34 16.85 5.19 -5.81
N ILE A 35 16.25 4.98 -4.62
CA ILE A 35 14.80 4.88 -4.48
C ILE A 35 14.12 6.18 -4.88
N ALA A 36 14.66 7.32 -4.43
CA ALA A 36 14.16 8.64 -4.77
C ALA A 36 14.14 8.87 -6.29
N VAL A 37 15.26 8.59 -6.95
CA VAL A 37 15.40 8.74 -8.40
C VAL A 37 14.42 7.82 -9.14
N MET A 38 14.38 6.54 -8.78
CA MET A 38 13.50 5.58 -9.45
C MET A 38 12.01 5.89 -9.22
N THR A 39 11.64 6.39 -8.02
CA THR A 39 10.27 6.84 -7.77
C THR A 39 9.91 8.01 -8.67
N ILE A 40 10.78 9.01 -8.82
CA ILE A 40 10.57 10.13 -9.74
C ILE A 40 10.43 9.63 -11.18
N VAL A 41 11.27 8.68 -11.61
CA VAL A 41 11.22 8.11 -12.97
C VAL A 41 9.89 7.40 -13.23
N CYS A 42 9.34 6.66 -12.25
CA CYS A 42 8.03 6.00 -12.38
C CYS A 42 6.87 6.98 -12.65
N PHE A 43 6.97 8.21 -12.14
CA PHE A 43 5.93 9.22 -12.26
C PHE A 43 6.24 10.32 -13.30
N LEU A 44 7.25 10.12 -14.17
CA LEU A 44 7.55 11.08 -15.23
C LEU A 44 6.35 11.28 -16.16
N PRO A 45 5.95 12.52 -16.46
CA PRO A 45 4.77 12.83 -17.29
C PRO A 45 4.95 12.55 -18.79
N VAL A 46 6.07 11.95 -19.17
CA VAL A 46 6.41 11.64 -20.58
C VAL A 46 5.71 10.41 -21.13
N PHE A 47 5.14 9.56 -20.26
CA PHE A 47 4.48 8.33 -20.68
C PHE A 47 3.06 8.60 -21.18
N GLN A 48 2.76 8.10 -22.38
CA GLN A 48 1.42 8.22 -22.99
C GLN A 48 0.58 6.98 -22.68
N ALA A 49 -0.56 7.16 -22.03
CA ALA A 49 -1.40 6.05 -21.56
C ALA A 49 -1.92 5.11 -22.67
N LYS A 50 -2.02 5.60 -23.91
CA LYS A 50 -2.57 4.83 -25.05
C LYS A 50 -1.52 4.11 -25.90
N ALA A 51 -0.23 4.30 -25.64
CA ALA A 51 0.84 3.69 -26.42
C ALA A 51 1.31 2.37 -25.78
N THR A 52 1.26 1.27 -26.51
CA THR A 52 1.76 -0.05 -26.07
C THR A 52 3.24 0.04 -25.63
N SER A 53 4.04 0.83 -26.34
CA SER A 53 5.44 1.08 -25.98
C SER A 53 5.57 1.72 -24.58
N SER A 54 4.72 2.67 -24.24
CA SER A 54 4.72 3.30 -22.91
C SER A 54 4.35 2.31 -21.82
N PHE A 55 3.40 1.40 -22.07
CA PHE A 55 3.07 0.34 -21.12
C PHE A 55 4.26 -0.58 -20.84
N ILE A 56 4.98 -1.01 -21.88
CA ILE A 56 6.17 -1.87 -21.73
C ILE A 56 7.26 -1.13 -20.95
N ILE A 57 7.52 0.13 -21.28
CA ILE A 57 8.53 0.94 -20.59
C ILE A 57 8.18 1.10 -19.11
N ILE A 58 6.93 1.45 -18.79
CA ILE A 58 6.47 1.58 -17.40
C ILE A 58 6.62 0.25 -16.66
N ALA A 59 6.26 -0.88 -17.29
CA ALA A 59 6.42 -2.20 -16.67
C ALA A 59 7.89 -2.50 -16.34
N ILE A 60 8.82 -2.20 -17.25
CA ILE A 60 10.26 -2.39 -17.02
C ILE A 60 10.75 -1.46 -15.90
N VAL A 61 10.39 -0.18 -15.96
CA VAL A 61 10.77 0.81 -14.94
C VAL A 61 10.24 0.40 -13.56
N TYR A 62 9.00 -0.09 -13.50
CA TYR A 62 8.40 -0.56 -12.26
C TYR A 62 9.12 -1.80 -11.69
N VAL A 63 9.53 -2.76 -12.53
CA VAL A 63 10.33 -3.91 -12.09
C VAL A 63 11.68 -3.45 -11.53
N ILE A 64 12.36 -2.52 -12.20
CA ILE A 64 13.64 -1.96 -11.72
C ILE A 64 13.42 -1.22 -10.39
N TRP A 65 12.34 -0.44 -10.28
CA TRP A 65 11.97 0.23 -9.03
C TRP A 65 11.74 -0.77 -7.91
N SER A 66 11.04 -1.88 -8.17
CA SER A 66 10.80 -2.95 -7.20
C SER A 66 12.11 -3.56 -6.69
N VAL A 67 13.07 -3.84 -7.58
CA VAL A 67 14.42 -4.32 -7.18
C VAL A 67 15.09 -3.31 -6.25
N VAL A 68 15.14 -2.04 -6.65
CA VAL A 68 15.80 -0.98 -5.89
C VAL A 68 15.12 -0.79 -4.52
N TYR A 69 13.80 -0.88 -4.48
CA TYR A 69 13.02 -0.79 -3.25
C TYR A 69 13.33 -1.95 -2.29
N THR A 70 13.33 -3.20 -2.77
CA THR A 70 13.63 -4.40 -1.97
C THR A 70 15.02 -4.32 -1.32
N VAL A 71 16.01 -3.73 -2.03
CA VAL A 71 17.39 -3.55 -1.49
C VAL A 71 17.39 -2.69 -0.22
N ALA A 72 16.42 -1.83 -0.01
CA ALA A 72 16.26 -1.05 1.23
C ALA A 72 15.24 -1.66 2.19
N ASP A 73 14.14 -2.21 1.68
CA ASP A 73 13.02 -2.70 2.50
C ASP A 73 13.43 -3.90 3.36
N VAL A 74 14.08 -4.89 2.78
CA VAL A 74 14.54 -6.09 3.51
C VAL A 74 15.45 -5.74 4.68
N PRO A 75 16.53 -4.94 4.51
CA PRO A 75 17.36 -4.55 5.66
C PRO A 75 16.65 -3.58 6.63
N TYR A 76 15.69 -2.78 6.18
CA TYR A 76 14.90 -1.92 7.04
C TYR A 76 14.11 -2.74 8.08
N TRP A 77 13.38 -3.76 7.66
CA TRP A 77 12.67 -4.67 8.57
C TRP A 77 13.63 -5.53 9.41
N GLY A 78 14.75 -5.96 8.82
CA GLY A 78 15.81 -6.72 9.49
C GLY A 78 16.52 -5.93 10.58
N LEU A 79 16.56 -4.60 10.49
CA LEU A 79 17.27 -3.74 11.45
C LEU A 79 16.78 -3.94 12.90
N SER A 80 15.49 -4.17 13.12
CA SER A 80 14.92 -4.41 14.44
C SER A 80 15.56 -5.60 15.16
N THR A 81 15.96 -6.63 14.44
CA THR A 81 16.63 -7.83 14.98
C THR A 81 18.08 -7.56 15.33
N CYS A 82 18.71 -6.59 14.66
CA CYS A 82 20.09 -6.18 14.93
C CYS A 82 20.20 -5.14 16.06
N MET A 83 19.10 -4.49 16.43
CA MET A 83 19.08 -3.46 17.47
C MET A 83 18.89 -4.04 18.88
N THR A 84 18.11 -5.12 19.02
CA THR A 84 17.80 -5.73 20.31
C THR A 84 17.54 -7.23 20.23
N ASN A 85 17.99 -7.97 21.23
CA ASN A 85 17.67 -9.39 21.43
C ASN A 85 16.40 -9.59 22.28
N ASP A 86 15.93 -8.54 22.98
CA ASP A 86 14.70 -8.59 23.75
C ASP A 86 13.48 -8.66 22.81
N THR A 87 12.72 -9.76 22.91
CA THR A 87 11.54 -10.00 22.06
C THR A 87 10.39 -9.04 22.34
N VAL A 88 10.29 -8.50 23.58
CA VAL A 88 9.24 -7.54 23.95
C VAL A 88 9.57 -6.17 23.37
N VAL A 89 10.81 -5.71 23.59
CA VAL A 89 11.29 -4.43 23.05
C VAL A 89 11.19 -4.43 21.54
N ARG A 90 11.63 -5.50 20.87
CA ARG A 90 11.52 -5.66 19.41
C ARG A 90 10.05 -5.61 18.93
N GLY A 91 9.15 -6.28 19.65
CA GLY A 91 7.71 -6.24 19.36
C GLY A 91 7.15 -4.82 19.43
N ASN A 92 7.48 -4.06 20.46
CA ASN A 92 7.05 -2.67 20.61
C ASN A 92 7.62 -1.77 19.49
N MET A 93 8.90 -1.94 19.14
CA MET A 93 9.53 -1.21 18.02
C MET A 93 8.79 -1.48 16.70
N LEU A 94 8.52 -2.73 16.38
CA LEU A 94 7.80 -3.11 15.16
C LEU A 94 6.36 -2.55 15.15
N THR A 95 5.69 -2.53 16.31
CA THR A 95 4.33 -1.96 16.43
C THR A 95 4.34 -0.46 16.16
N ILE A 96 5.28 0.29 16.75
CA ILE A 96 5.42 1.73 16.50
C ILE A 96 5.76 2.00 15.03
N THR A 97 6.66 1.21 14.46
CA THR A 97 7.01 1.30 13.05
C THR A 97 5.79 1.10 12.16
N ARG A 98 4.98 0.06 12.41
CA ARG A 98 3.74 -0.19 11.67
C ARG A 98 2.72 0.93 11.81
N LEU A 99 2.54 1.46 13.01
CA LEU A 99 1.67 2.61 13.27
C LEU A 99 2.09 3.83 12.43
N LEU A 100 3.37 4.16 12.41
CA LEU A 100 3.89 5.28 11.61
C LEU A 100 3.75 5.02 10.11
N CYS A 101 3.98 3.79 9.64
CA CYS A 101 3.74 3.39 8.25
C CYS A 101 2.26 3.56 7.87
N THR A 102 1.33 3.11 8.75
CA THR A 102 -0.12 3.26 8.52
C THR A 102 -0.53 4.72 8.46
N LEU A 103 0.00 5.57 9.35
CA LEU A 103 -0.24 7.02 9.32
C LEU A 103 0.27 7.64 8.01
N GLY A 104 1.50 7.32 7.60
CA GLY A 104 2.09 7.83 6.37
C GLY A 104 1.29 7.39 5.14
N ALA A 105 0.94 6.10 5.04
CA ALA A 105 0.10 5.57 3.97
C ALA A 105 -1.29 6.23 3.97
N GLY A 106 -1.91 6.41 5.15
CA GLY A 106 -3.19 7.08 5.30
C GLY A 106 -3.17 8.53 4.79
N ILE A 107 -2.14 9.29 5.15
CA ILE A 107 -1.96 10.65 4.65
C ILE A 107 -1.91 10.67 3.11
N VAL A 108 -1.08 9.85 2.49
CA VAL A 108 -0.95 9.79 1.03
C VAL A 108 -2.27 9.36 0.38
N THR A 109 -2.91 8.31 0.92
CA THR A 109 -4.17 7.76 0.39
C THR A 109 -5.32 8.76 0.46
N VAL A 110 -5.33 9.67 1.42
CA VAL A 110 -6.37 10.71 1.56
C VAL A 110 -6.02 11.95 0.74
N PHE A 111 -4.81 12.47 0.87
CA PHE A 111 -4.46 13.76 0.25
C PHE A 111 -4.29 13.67 -1.27
N VAL A 112 -3.70 12.61 -1.81
CA VAL A 112 -3.50 12.49 -3.26
C VAL A 112 -4.84 12.46 -4.01
N PRO A 113 -5.84 11.62 -3.63
CA PRO A 113 -7.16 11.66 -4.25
C PRO A 113 -7.91 12.99 -4.04
N ILE A 114 -7.76 13.68 -2.91
CA ILE A 114 -8.38 14.99 -2.70
C ILE A 114 -7.86 15.99 -3.74
N ILE A 115 -6.53 16.03 -3.96
CA ILE A 115 -5.91 16.91 -4.94
C ILE A 115 -6.35 16.55 -6.36
N THR A 116 -6.29 15.27 -6.73
CA THR A 116 -6.64 14.80 -8.08
C THR A 116 -8.14 14.94 -8.35
N ASN A 117 -9.01 14.61 -7.37
CA ASN A 117 -10.46 14.81 -7.50
C ASN A 117 -10.83 16.30 -7.57
N GLY A 118 -10.11 17.19 -6.90
CA GLY A 118 -10.30 18.63 -7.02
C GLY A 118 -10.06 19.14 -8.45
N ILE A 119 -9.15 18.50 -9.19
CA ILE A 119 -8.90 18.80 -10.61
C ILE A 119 -10.02 18.21 -11.48
N THR A 120 -10.41 16.94 -11.24
CA THR A 120 -11.43 16.24 -12.04
C THR A 120 -12.86 16.67 -11.71
N ALA A 121 -13.14 17.15 -10.49
CA ALA A 121 -14.48 17.58 -10.08
C ALA A 121 -15.01 18.77 -10.90
N LYS A 122 -14.12 19.58 -11.46
CA LYS A 122 -14.50 20.69 -12.38
C LYS A 122 -15.14 20.21 -13.68
N PHE A 123 -15.08 18.92 -13.96
CA PHE A 123 -15.51 18.29 -15.21
C PHE A 123 -16.55 17.18 -15.00
N ARG A 124 -17.17 17.11 -13.81
CA ARG A 124 -18.27 16.19 -13.53
C ARG A 124 -19.58 16.83 -13.93
N TYR A 125 -20.31 16.18 -14.81
CA TYR A 125 -21.71 16.50 -15.10
C TYR A 125 -22.61 15.71 -14.15
N THR A 126 -23.56 16.40 -13.52
CA THR A 126 -24.60 15.80 -12.67
C THR A 126 -25.84 15.49 -13.51
N ASP A 127 -26.76 14.67 -12.97
CA ASP A 127 -28.05 14.43 -13.62
C ASP A 127 -28.83 15.73 -13.85
N ALA A 128 -28.62 16.75 -13.01
CA ALA A 128 -29.20 18.08 -13.19
C ALA A 128 -28.62 18.80 -14.42
N ASP A 129 -27.33 18.65 -14.71
CA ASP A 129 -26.68 19.22 -15.89
C ASP A 129 -27.17 18.51 -17.15
N ILE A 130 -27.37 17.18 -17.10
CA ILE A 130 -27.98 16.40 -18.19
C ILE A 130 -29.40 16.87 -18.47
N ALA A 131 -30.23 17.03 -17.42
CA ALA A 131 -31.60 17.55 -17.56
C ALA A 131 -31.64 18.95 -18.17
N LYS A 132 -30.67 19.82 -17.82
CA LYS A 132 -30.52 21.15 -18.40
C LYS A 132 -30.15 21.10 -19.87
N ILE A 133 -29.22 20.22 -20.26
CA ILE A 133 -28.84 20.01 -21.68
C ILE A 133 -30.04 19.50 -22.48
N MET A 134 -30.83 18.58 -21.91
CA MET A 134 -32.08 18.09 -22.56
C MET A 134 -33.04 19.23 -22.81
N ALA A 135 -33.27 20.12 -21.81
CA ALA A 135 -34.17 21.26 -21.92
C ALA A 135 -33.68 22.30 -22.93
N ASP A 136 -32.38 22.63 -22.90
CA ASP A 136 -31.78 23.67 -23.76
C ASP A 136 -31.64 23.21 -25.24
N LYS A 137 -31.39 21.93 -25.48
CA LYS A 137 -31.16 21.39 -26.83
C LYS A 137 -32.33 20.59 -27.40
N GLY A 138 -33.40 20.34 -26.60
CA GLY A 138 -34.53 19.56 -27.06
C GLY A 138 -34.21 18.11 -27.46
N VAL A 139 -33.17 17.53 -26.87
CA VAL A 139 -32.72 16.17 -27.17
C VAL A 139 -33.21 15.19 -26.09
N ASP A 140 -33.32 13.91 -26.48
CA ASP A 140 -33.68 12.83 -25.57
C ASP A 140 -32.54 12.52 -24.56
N ALA A 141 -32.88 11.79 -23.49
CA ALA A 141 -31.94 11.47 -22.42
C ALA A 141 -30.70 10.68 -22.87
N GLU A 142 -30.88 9.80 -23.87
CA GLU A 142 -29.79 8.99 -24.41
C GLU A 142 -28.81 9.84 -25.22
N THR A 143 -29.31 10.72 -26.07
CA THR A 143 -28.53 11.67 -26.85
C THR A 143 -27.80 12.67 -25.93
N ALA A 144 -28.47 13.17 -24.88
CA ALA A 144 -27.85 14.03 -23.89
C ALA A 144 -26.70 13.34 -23.13
N LYS A 145 -26.89 12.09 -22.72
CA LYS A 145 -25.84 11.27 -22.08
C LYS A 145 -24.66 11.01 -23.00
N ASN A 146 -24.91 10.68 -24.27
CA ASN A 146 -23.85 10.46 -25.26
C ASN A 146 -23.06 11.73 -25.55
N PHE A 147 -23.74 12.90 -25.64
CA PHE A 147 -23.09 14.20 -25.78
C PHE A 147 -22.21 14.50 -24.59
N VAL A 148 -22.75 14.37 -23.35
CA VAL A 148 -22.00 14.56 -22.13
C VAL A 148 -20.81 13.60 -22.06
N GLY A 149 -21.00 12.32 -22.40
CA GLY A 149 -19.93 11.32 -22.46
C GLY A 149 -18.78 11.72 -23.39
N THR A 150 -19.11 12.28 -24.56
CA THR A 150 -18.13 12.76 -25.53
C THR A 150 -17.38 13.98 -25.00
N VAL A 151 -18.10 14.94 -24.37
CA VAL A 151 -17.51 16.15 -23.78
C VAL A 151 -16.62 15.77 -22.59
N ILE A 152 -17.06 14.88 -21.69
CA ILE A 152 -16.25 14.38 -20.57
C ILE A 152 -14.99 13.73 -21.07
N LYS A 153 -15.07 12.87 -22.10
CA LYS A 153 -13.92 12.19 -22.68
C LYS A 153 -12.91 13.16 -23.27
N GLY A 154 -13.39 14.18 -23.97
CA GLY A 154 -12.55 15.26 -24.50
C GLY A 154 -11.87 16.07 -23.39
N MET A 155 -12.58 16.35 -22.30
CA MET A 155 -12.05 17.02 -21.13
C MET A 155 -11.05 16.15 -20.35
N GLU A 156 -11.30 14.85 -20.20
CA GLU A 156 -10.36 13.90 -19.60
C GLU A 156 -9.06 13.82 -20.41
N GLU A 157 -9.15 13.81 -21.73
CA GLU A 157 -7.98 13.83 -22.60
C GLU A 157 -7.19 15.15 -22.47
N ALA A 158 -7.88 16.29 -22.43
CA ALA A 158 -7.25 17.61 -22.24
C ALA A 158 -6.61 17.78 -20.85
N ASN A 159 -7.17 17.12 -19.81
CA ASN A 159 -6.65 17.20 -18.45
C ASN A 159 -5.68 16.05 -18.08
N ALA A 160 -5.50 15.07 -18.95
CA ALA A 160 -4.60 13.95 -18.69
C ALA A 160 -3.18 14.45 -18.37
N ASP A 161 -2.69 15.47 -19.05
CA ASP A 161 -1.37 16.05 -18.80
C ASP A 161 -1.30 16.81 -17.46
N THR A 162 -2.38 17.50 -17.09
CA THR A 162 -2.49 18.15 -15.77
C THR A 162 -2.47 17.11 -14.65
N LEU A 163 -3.16 15.98 -14.81
CA LEU A 163 -3.17 14.88 -13.84
C LEU A 163 -1.79 14.22 -13.75
N LYS A 164 -1.14 13.93 -14.88
CA LYS A 164 0.23 13.38 -14.89
C LYS A 164 1.20 14.30 -14.15
N MET A 165 1.15 15.60 -14.43
CA MET A 165 1.98 16.58 -13.74
C MET A 165 1.67 16.64 -12.24
N THR A 166 0.40 16.54 -11.86
CA THR A 166 -0.01 16.53 -10.45
C THR A 166 0.56 15.32 -9.72
N TYR A 167 0.45 14.10 -10.29
CA TYR A 167 1.05 12.91 -9.70
C TYR A 167 2.56 13.01 -9.61
N PHE A 168 3.21 13.57 -10.64
CA PHE A 168 4.65 13.80 -10.64
C PHE A 168 5.07 14.75 -9.51
N ILE A 169 4.37 15.89 -9.35
CA ILE A 169 4.65 16.85 -8.26
C ILE A 169 4.44 16.19 -6.89
N CYS A 170 3.35 15.42 -6.70
CA CYS A 170 3.12 14.67 -5.49
C CYS A 170 4.26 13.69 -5.19
N ALA A 171 4.74 12.96 -6.19
CA ALA A 171 5.86 12.05 -6.05
C ALA A 171 7.15 12.78 -5.65
N VAL A 172 7.46 13.91 -6.28
CA VAL A 172 8.63 14.74 -5.94
C VAL A 172 8.54 15.24 -4.49
N VAL A 173 7.39 15.75 -4.05
CA VAL A 173 7.19 16.22 -2.67
C VAL A 173 7.41 15.09 -1.67
N LEU A 174 6.85 13.91 -1.93
CA LEU A 174 7.01 12.74 -1.06
C LEU A 174 8.46 12.27 -1.00
N VAL A 175 9.17 12.26 -2.12
CA VAL A 175 10.59 11.90 -2.20
C VAL A 175 11.47 12.88 -1.43
N VAL A 176 11.22 14.19 -1.58
CA VAL A 176 11.95 15.24 -0.86
C VAL A 176 11.76 15.10 0.65
N ALA A 177 10.58 14.69 1.10
CA ALA A 177 10.33 14.40 2.51
C ALA A 177 10.97 13.06 2.96
N ALA A 178 10.97 12.04 2.12
CA ALA A 178 11.46 10.69 2.47
C ALA A 178 12.99 10.61 2.60
N VAL A 179 13.75 11.25 1.70
CA VAL A 179 15.22 11.18 1.71
C VAL A 179 15.84 11.62 3.05
N PRO A 180 15.47 12.77 3.65
CA PRO A 180 15.96 13.13 4.98
C PRO A 180 15.60 12.13 6.06
N MET A 181 14.43 11.47 5.97
CA MET A 181 14.00 10.45 6.94
C MET A 181 14.88 9.21 6.87
N PHE A 182 15.30 8.75 5.69
CA PHE A 182 16.27 7.66 5.54
C PHE A 182 17.60 7.99 6.22
N TYR A 183 18.14 9.19 5.98
CA TYR A 183 19.38 9.64 6.62
C TYR A 183 19.24 9.83 8.14
N TYR A 184 18.08 10.33 8.60
CA TYR A 184 17.77 10.42 10.01
C TYR A 184 17.75 9.03 10.66
N GLY A 185 17.07 8.06 10.03
CA GLY A 185 17.06 6.67 10.46
C GLY A 185 18.47 6.08 10.52
N PHE A 186 19.28 6.27 9.49
CA PHE A 186 20.68 5.84 9.51
C PHE A 186 21.49 6.47 10.65
N LYS A 187 21.32 7.77 10.91
CA LYS A 187 22.09 8.51 11.93
C LYS A 187 21.73 8.08 13.36
N HIS A 188 20.44 7.85 13.62
CA HIS A 188 19.93 7.62 14.98
C HIS A 188 19.76 6.14 15.35
N THR A 189 19.94 5.21 14.43
CA THR A 189 19.94 3.78 14.73
C THR A 189 21.35 3.25 14.94
N LYS A 190 21.49 2.22 15.78
CA LYS A 190 22.77 1.50 15.99
C LYS A 190 22.50 0.01 16.02
N GLU A 191 23.24 -0.75 15.23
CA GLU A 191 23.27 -2.21 15.32
C GLU A 191 24.17 -2.62 16.48
N ARG A 192 23.58 -3.32 17.46
CA ARG A 192 24.29 -3.82 18.65
C ARG A 192 24.60 -5.30 18.56
N PHE A 193 23.79 -6.03 17.81
CA PHE A 193 23.91 -7.46 17.63
C PHE A 193 24.20 -7.72 16.16
N THR A 194 25.48 -7.93 15.87
CA THR A 194 25.93 -8.26 14.53
C THR A 194 25.84 -9.76 14.25
N ALA A 195 25.90 -10.09 13.01
CA ALA A 195 25.61 -11.38 12.43
C ALA A 195 26.50 -12.52 12.92
N VAL A 196 25.95 -13.71 12.78
CA VAL A 196 26.68 -15.00 12.83
C VAL A 196 27.87 -14.95 11.86
N ASP A 197 29.03 -15.41 12.29
CA ASP A 197 30.28 -15.36 11.52
C ASP A 197 30.19 -16.06 10.17
N ASN A 198 29.40 -17.13 10.07
CA ASN A 198 29.15 -17.88 8.85
C ASN A 198 27.62 -18.00 8.60
N PRO A 199 27.02 -17.07 7.87
CA PRO A 199 25.60 -17.16 7.53
C PRO A 199 25.35 -18.37 6.61
N PRO A 200 24.29 -19.17 6.87
CA PRO A 200 23.98 -20.31 6.04
C PRO A 200 23.67 -19.89 4.59
N SER A 201 23.87 -20.82 3.65
CA SER A 201 23.55 -20.56 2.25
C SER A 201 22.04 -20.40 2.04
N LEU A 202 21.65 -19.67 0.97
CA LEU A 202 20.24 -19.49 0.59
C LEU A 202 19.53 -20.84 0.45
N GLY A 203 20.15 -21.84 -0.20
CA GLY A 203 19.58 -23.19 -0.33
C GLY A 203 19.38 -23.89 1.00
N HIS A 204 20.30 -23.69 1.95
CA HIS A 204 20.16 -24.23 3.30
C HIS A 204 19.00 -23.57 4.06
N ASN A 205 18.86 -22.25 3.95
CA ASN A 205 17.75 -21.50 4.56
C ASN A 205 16.38 -21.93 3.99
N LEU A 206 16.27 -22.11 2.68
CA LEU A 206 15.07 -22.61 2.03
C LEU A 206 14.76 -24.05 2.48
N LYS A 207 15.77 -24.92 2.58
CA LYS A 207 15.57 -26.28 3.09
C LYS A 207 15.08 -26.30 4.55
N LEU A 208 15.60 -25.41 5.40
CA LEU A 208 15.14 -25.24 6.77
C LEU A 208 13.69 -24.74 6.84
N LEU A 209 13.31 -23.79 5.97
CA LEU A 209 11.94 -23.30 5.87
C LEU A 209 10.95 -24.44 5.60
N PHE A 210 11.22 -25.29 4.60
CA PHE A 210 10.34 -26.42 4.28
C PHE A 210 10.38 -27.56 5.29
N LYS A 211 11.44 -27.69 6.10
CA LYS A 211 11.52 -28.67 7.18
C LYS A 211 10.79 -28.23 8.45
N ASN A 212 10.66 -26.94 8.69
CA ASN A 212 10.03 -26.39 9.89
C ASN A 212 8.54 -26.17 9.65
N LYS A 213 7.71 -27.09 10.12
CA LYS A 213 6.26 -27.06 9.95
C LYS A 213 5.62 -25.81 10.58
N GLU A 214 6.07 -25.40 11.75
CA GLU A 214 5.55 -24.21 12.45
C GLU A 214 5.85 -22.95 11.64
N LEU A 215 7.05 -22.83 11.12
CA LEU A 215 7.46 -21.69 10.28
C LEU A 215 6.67 -21.69 8.95
N LEU A 216 6.49 -22.86 8.33
CA LEU A 216 5.72 -22.99 7.11
C LEU A 216 4.25 -22.56 7.30
N LEU A 217 3.63 -22.96 8.42
CA LEU A 217 2.26 -22.56 8.76
C LEU A 217 2.15 -21.04 8.98
N ILE A 218 3.14 -20.43 9.64
CA ILE A 218 3.18 -18.96 9.83
C ILE A 218 3.33 -18.26 8.48
N VAL A 219 4.19 -18.74 7.59
CA VAL A 219 4.37 -18.18 6.24
C VAL A 219 3.08 -18.32 5.43
N LEU A 220 2.44 -19.48 5.43
CA LEU A 220 1.16 -19.71 4.73
C LEU A 220 0.06 -18.80 5.27
N SER A 221 -0.04 -18.65 6.59
CA SER A 221 -0.97 -17.72 7.22
C SER A 221 -0.68 -16.28 6.87
N GLY A 222 0.60 -15.88 6.76
CA GLY A 222 1.02 -14.56 6.29
C GLY A 222 0.64 -14.28 4.85
N ILE A 223 0.76 -15.27 3.96
CA ILE A 223 0.32 -15.18 2.56
C ILE A 223 -1.19 -14.95 2.47
N LEU A 224 -1.98 -15.75 3.20
CA LEU A 224 -3.43 -15.62 3.22
C LEU A 224 -3.88 -14.29 3.85
N GLY A 225 -3.23 -13.86 4.93
CA GLY A 225 -3.49 -12.56 5.56
C GLY A 225 -3.11 -11.38 4.66
N GLY A 226 -1.99 -11.48 3.93
CA GLY A 226 -1.58 -10.48 2.94
C GLY A 226 -2.54 -10.39 1.76
N ALA A 227 -3.08 -11.51 1.29
CA ALA A 227 -4.11 -11.53 0.25
C ALA A 227 -5.33 -10.69 0.65
N ARG A 228 -5.78 -10.75 1.90
CA ARG A 228 -6.86 -9.89 2.42
C ARG A 228 -6.57 -8.41 2.18
N MET A 229 -5.36 -7.96 2.50
CA MET A 229 -4.96 -6.56 2.34
C MET A 229 -4.99 -6.13 0.86
N VAL A 230 -4.48 -6.97 -0.05
CA VAL A 230 -4.52 -6.72 -1.49
C VAL A 230 -5.96 -6.65 -1.98
N TYR A 231 -6.85 -7.55 -1.56
CA TYR A 231 -8.27 -7.49 -1.92
C TYR A 231 -8.97 -6.25 -1.37
N THR A 232 -8.65 -5.79 -0.18
CA THR A 232 -9.24 -4.57 0.40
C THR A 232 -8.84 -3.32 -0.39
N TYR A 233 -7.56 -3.15 -0.71
CA TYR A 233 -7.09 -1.94 -1.41
C TYR A 233 -7.30 -2.02 -2.92
N THR A 234 -6.83 -3.06 -3.58
CA THR A 234 -6.95 -3.18 -5.05
C THR A 234 -8.36 -3.59 -5.45
N GLY A 235 -8.93 -4.57 -4.77
CA GLY A 235 -10.32 -5.03 -5.02
C GLY A 235 -11.35 -3.97 -4.66
N GLY A 236 -11.08 -3.10 -3.66
CA GLY A 236 -11.94 -2.00 -3.27
C GLY A 236 -12.24 -1.02 -4.41
N LEU A 237 -11.28 -0.75 -5.30
CA LEU A 237 -11.50 0.06 -6.49
C LEU A 237 -12.50 -0.61 -7.44
N TYR A 238 -12.31 -1.89 -7.71
CA TYR A 238 -13.23 -2.66 -8.57
C TYR A 238 -14.62 -2.78 -7.95
N PHE A 239 -14.69 -2.97 -6.63
CA PHE A 239 -15.93 -2.98 -5.89
C PHE A 239 -16.68 -1.65 -5.99
N ALA A 240 -15.99 -0.51 -5.79
CA ALA A 240 -16.58 0.81 -5.95
C ALA A 240 -17.07 1.05 -7.38
N LYS A 241 -16.30 0.62 -8.40
CA LYS A 241 -16.62 0.83 -9.80
C LYS A 241 -17.76 -0.04 -10.30
N TYR A 242 -17.75 -1.35 -10.02
CA TYR A 242 -18.66 -2.32 -10.62
C TYR A 242 -19.85 -2.69 -9.74
N VAL A 243 -19.69 -2.68 -8.40
CA VAL A 243 -20.77 -3.03 -7.46
C VAL A 243 -21.52 -1.78 -6.99
N LEU A 244 -20.78 -0.75 -6.55
CA LEU A 244 -21.41 0.50 -6.08
C LEU A 244 -21.65 1.49 -7.24
N GLN A 245 -21.18 1.21 -8.43
CA GLN A 245 -21.27 2.05 -9.64
C GLN A 245 -20.81 3.51 -9.41
N ASN A 246 -19.92 3.72 -8.46
CA ASN A 246 -19.39 5.03 -8.10
C ASN A 246 -17.92 4.94 -7.66
N GLU A 247 -16.99 5.24 -8.59
CA GLU A 247 -15.54 5.21 -8.31
C GLU A 247 -15.12 6.19 -7.21
N GLY A 248 -15.87 7.29 -7.01
CA GLY A 248 -15.59 8.27 -5.97
C GLY A 248 -15.71 7.70 -4.54
N LEU A 249 -16.49 6.63 -4.36
CA LEU A 249 -16.61 5.94 -3.07
C LEU A 249 -15.35 5.17 -2.68
N TYR A 250 -14.45 4.90 -3.63
CA TYR A 250 -13.17 4.23 -3.31
C TYR A 250 -12.32 5.01 -2.30
N SER A 251 -12.28 6.33 -2.43
CA SER A 251 -11.57 7.19 -1.46
C SER A 251 -12.19 7.10 -0.07
N LEU A 252 -13.53 7.00 0.00
CA LEU A 252 -14.24 6.82 1.27
C LEU A 252 -13.96 5.43 1.87
N ILE A 253 -13.97 4.38 1.06
CA ILE A 253 -13.65 3.01 1.50
C ILE A 253 -12.25 2.97 2.12
N THR A 254 -11.26 3.51 1.43
CA THR A 254 -9.87 3.54 1.93
C THR A 254 -9.73 4.41 3.18
N LEU A 255 -10.44 5.54 3.25
CA LEU A 255 -10.47 6.41 4.43
C LEU A 255 -11.04 5.68 5.66
N LEU A 256 -12.08 4.87 5.48
CA LEU A 256 -12.72 4.11 6.58
C LEU A 256 -11.82 3.01 7.15
N VAL A 257 -10.91 2.43 6.35
CA VAL A 257 -9.96 1.40 6.80
C VAL A 257 -8.87 1.98 7.71
N VAL A 258 -8.44 3.22 7.48
CA VAL A 258 -7.33 3.85 8.23
C VAL A 258 -7.58 3.94 9.74
N PRO A 259 -8.74 4.42 10.25
CA PRO A 259 -9.00 4.46 11.69
C PRO A 259 -8.92 3.09 12.35
N GLY A 260 -9.42 2.05 11.68
CA GLY A 260 -9.33 0.66 12.18
C GLY A 260 -7.89 0.22 12.37
N GLY A 261 -7.03 0.45 11.37
CA GLY A 261 -5.61 0.15 11.44
C GLY A 261 -4.87 0.90 12.57
N LEU A 262 -5.24 2.16 12.83
CA LEU A 262 -4.68 2.93 13.94
C LEU A 262 -5.10 2.34 15.29
N VAL A 263 -6.39 2.05 15.47
CA VAL A 263 -6.92 1.42 16.70
C VAL A 263 -6.29 0.05 16.91
N ALA A 264 -6.20 -0.78 15.88
CA ALA A 264 -5.56 -2.08 15.95
C ALA A 264 -4.09 -1.97 16.38
N SER A 265 -3.33 -1.00 15.82
CA SER A 265 -1.93 -0.77 16.17
C SER A 265 -1.73 -0.42 17.65
N ILE A 266 -2.69 0.29 18.27
CA ILE A 266 -2.68 0.61 19.70
C ILE A 266 -3.08 -0.61 20.54
N LEU A 267 -4.03 -1.41 20.08
CA LEU A 267 -4.54 -2.58 20.81
C LEU A 267 -3.59 -3.77 20.80
N VAL A 268 -2.79 -3.96 19.74
CA VAL A 268 -1.87 -5.11 19.60
C VAL A 268 -0.91 -5.30 20.79
N PRO A 269 -0.21 -4.27 21.32
CA PRO A 269 0.65 -4.43 22.48
C PRO A 269 -0.12 -4.87 23.74
N TRP A 270 -1.33 -4.35 23.94
CA TRP A 270 -2.18 -4.73 25.06
C TRP A 270 -2.67 -6.18 24.93
N MET A 271 -3.15 -6.57 23.75
CA MET A 271 -3.59 -7.93 23.45
C MET A 271 -2.46 -8.94 23.61
N SER A 272 -1.26 -8.61 23.11
CA SER A 272 -0.10 -9.50 23.19
C SER A 272 0.44 -9.69 24.63
N LYS A 273 0.16 -8.74 25.54
CA LYS A 273 0.45 -8.87 26.96
C LYS A 273 -0.60 -9.69 27.70
N LYS A 274 -1.88 -9.50 27.38
CA LYS A 274 -3.01 -10.16 28.06
C LYS A 274 -3.24 -11.59 27.57
N PHE A 275 -3.09 -11.80 26.27
CA PHE A 275 -3.23 -13.09 25.60
C PHE A 275 -1.87 -13.50 25.05
N THR A 276 -1.65 -14.81 24.85
CA THR A 276 -0.44 -15.24 24.13
C THR A 276 -0.52 -14.75 22.68
N LYS A 277 0.63 -14.45 22.06
CA LYS A 277 0.71 -14.00 20.65
C LYS A 277 -0.08 -14.90 19.69
N LYS A 278 -0.08 -16.23 19.96
CA LYS A 278 -0.85 -17.23 19.19
C LYS A 278 -2.35 -16.97 19.26
N TRP A 279 -2.91 -16.81 20.45
CA TRP A 279 -4.35 -16.61 20.62
C TRP A 279 -4.81 -15.24 20.13
N ALA A 280 -4.00 -14.20 20.33
CA ALA A 280 -4.28 -12.87 19.76
C ALA A 280 -4.34 -12.93 18.23
N TYR A 281 -3.39 -13.61 17.59
CA TYR A 281 -3.36 -13.79 16.14
C TYR A 281 -4.59 -14.53 15.61
N ILE A 282 -4.95 -15.66 16.23
CA ILE A 282 -6.13 -16.46 15.85
C ILE A 282 -7.41 -15.62 16.01
N ALA A 283 -7.58 -14.94 17.15
CA ALA A 283 -8.77 -14.14 17.43
C ALA A 283 -9.00 -13.02 16.40
N VAL A 284 -7.94 -12.29 16.03
CA VAL A 284 -8.03 -11.21 15.03
C VAL A 284 -8.42 -11.75 13.65
N HIS A 285 -7.85 -12.89 13.23
CA HIS A 285 -8.18 -13.48 11.92
C HIS A 285 -9.60 -14.03 11.87
N LEU A 286 -10.05 -14.70 12.95
CA LEU A 286 -11.45 -15.16 13.06
C LEU A 286 -12.43 -14.00 13.07
N PHE A 287 -12.12 -12.93 13.83
CA PHE A 287 -12.93 -11.72 13.84
C PHE A 287 -13.04 -11.10 12.45
N GLY A 288 -11.94 -10.94 11.74
CA GLY A 288 -11.94 -10.43 10.37
C GLY A 288 -12.76 -11.32 9.42
N GLY A 289 -12.66 -12.64 9.54
CA GLY A 289 -13.46 -13.59 8.77
C GLY A 289 -14.97 -13.44 9.03
N VAL A 290 -15.37 -13.29 10.30
CA VAL A 290 -16.78 -13.06 10.67
C VAL A 290 -17.29 -11.75 10.10
N VAL A 291 -16.53 -10.66 10.20
CA VAL A 291 -16.92 -9.36 9.66
C VAL A 291 -17.11 -9.44 8.14
N MET A 292 -16.21 -10.11 7.42
CA MET A 292 -16.36 -10.31 5.97
C MET A 292 -17.58 -11.17 5.62
N ALA A 293 -17.88 -12.21 6.39
CA ALA A 293 -19.08 -13.03 6.20
C ALA A 293 -20.36 -12.19 6.43
N ILE A 294 -20.37 -11.34 7.44
CA ILE A 294 -21.49 -10.41 7.68
C ILE A 294 -21.67 -9.47 6.48
N MET A 295 -20.61 -8.87 5.96
CA MET A 295 -20.67 -8.00 4.77
C MET A 295 -21.25 -8.74 3.56
N TYR A 296 -20.87 -9.98 3.35
CA TYR A 296 -21.37 -10.79 2.24
C TYR A 296 -22.88 -11.09 2.38
N VAL A 297 -23.33 -11.49 3.57
CA VAL A 297 -24.74 -11.84 3.83
C VAL A 297 -25.66 -10.62 3.80
N VAL A 298 -25.21 -9.49 4.35
CA VAL A 298 -26.02 -8.26 4.39
C VAL A 298 -26.24 -7.67 3.00
N GLY A 299 -25.24 -7.75 2.11
CA GLY A 299 -25.28 -7.15 0.78
C GLY A 299 -25.15 -5.63 0.79
N TYR A 300 -25.43 -4.97 -0.37
CA TYR A 300 -25.13 -3.54 -0.59
C TYR A 300 -26.25 -2.79 -1.33
N ASP A 301 -27.42 -3.37 -1.41
CA ASP A 301 -28.55 -2.92 -2.24
C ASP A 301 -29.44 -1.84 -1.56
N ALA A 302 -29.16 -1.49 -0.30
CA ALA A 302 -29.92 -0.47 0.43
C ALA A 302 -29.00 0.47 1.23
N PRO A 303 -29.37 1.76 1.43
CA PRO A 303 -28.53 2.74 2.14
C PRO A 303 -28.08 2.31 3.54
N TRP A 304 -28.97 1.67 4.32
CA TRP A 304 -28.62 1.18 5.67
C TRP A 304 -27.59 0.05 5.66
N LYS A 305 -27.57 -0.76 4.60
CA LYS A 305 -26.58 -1.82 4.38
C LYS A 305 -25.20 -1.24 4.08
N LEU A 306 -25.15 -0.10 3.39
CA LEU A 306 -23.90 0.63 3.17
C LEU A 306 -23.32 1.17 4.49
N VAL A 307 -24.16 1.55 5.44
CA VAL A 307 -23.69 1.94 6.79
C VAL A 307 -23.05 0.76 7.52
N ILE A 308 -23.67 -0.44 7.44
CA ILE A 308 -23.08 -1.66 8.02
C ILE A 308 -21.76 -1.98 7.35
N ALA A 309 -21.69 -1.87 6.02
CA ALA A 309 -20.44 -2.08 5.27
C ALA A 309 -19.36 -1.07 5.69
N ALA A 310 -19.70 0.20 5.90
CA ALA A 310 -18.78 1.21 6.39
C ALA A 310 -18.23 0.88 7.79
N ILE A 311 -19.09 0.47 8.73
CA ILE A 311 -18.68 0.01 10.05
C ILE A 311 -17.77 -1.22 9.94
N ALA A 312 -18.11 -2.17 9.10
CA ALA A 312 -17.32 -3.37 8.86
C ALA A 312 -15.94 -3.04 8.30
N LEU A 313 -15.82 -2.07 7.39
CA LEU A 313 -14.52 -1.61 6.85
C LEU A 313 -13.64 -0.99 7.95
N VAL A 314 -14.22 -0.20 8.87
CA VAL A 314 -13.48 0.32 10.03
C VAL A 314 -13.00 -0.82 10.93
N LEU A 315 -13.81 -1.87 11.11
CA LEU A 315 -13.46 -3.02 11.94
C LEU A 315 -12.43 -3.94 11.27
N LEU A 316 -12.34 -3.93 9.94
CA LEU A 316 -11.38 -4.72 9.16
C LEU A 316 -9.99 -4.06 9.05
N GLY A 317 -9.91 -2.73 9.18
CA GLY A 317 -8.65 -1.98 9.16
C GLY A 317 -7.78 -2.30 10.34
#